data_e117e0c4c2c4a25d5e9204692e5a2ddb
#
_entry.id   e117e0c4c2c4a25d5e9204692e5a2ddb
#
_cell.length_a   1.000
_cell.length_b   1.000
_cell.length_c   1.000
_cell.angle_alpha   90.00
_cell.angle_beta   90.00
_cell.angle_gamma   90.00
#
_symmetry.space_group_name_H-M   'P 1'
#
loop_
_entity.id
_entity.type
_entity.pdbx_description
1 polymer ?
#
loop_
_entity_poly.entity_id
_entity_poly.type
_entity_poly.pdbx_seq_one_letter_code
_entity_poly.pdbx_strand_id
1 'polypeptide(L)'
;LNLLNSIEGHDKKFQKTLKETKSVLAVFGSLVPTKGTYDRKGKARIFAKGGNVKNYVYNYKYSLGSIPILEKNSKGLGSINYITQSDAVVRSLPLIMVFNNKLFPTFGLEMIRVGEKKKTIITNLNENGIKNITIRPYDFKTDKNSLIWVKYNRSINNNYISAEKVFDKNFDENFFKDKYVLIGASAKGLFDTVKIPTGETVPGVQVHANVIDNLLNNSFLKRNDGIFVFELLLSIIISIAAFIISQRIKPKYSLSIIFAGLIIIFVIGLSIYRFRLELIDVSYPIIMISITFLTGLYFRFLEENKIALQNLQKEAKLLKERELAGGVQKSLFPDISA
;
A
#
# COMPACT_ATOMS: atom_id res chain seq x y z
N LEU A 1 2.48 56.37 17.05
CA LEU A 1 3.07 55.74 15.86
C LEU A 1 4.43 55.09 16.16
N ASN A 2 5.30 55.73 16.99
CA ASN A 2 6.62 55.17 17.31
C ASN A 2 6.56 53.90 18.18
N LEU A 3 5.56 53.71 19.04
CA LEU A 3 5.37 52.51 19.86
C LEU A 3 4.93 51.30 19.02
N LEU A 4 4.13 51.51 17.98
CA LEU A 4 3.70 50.43 17.04
C LEU A 4 4.86 49.92 16.16
N ASN A 5 5.82 50.80 15.82
CA ASN A 5 7.02 50.42 15.07
C ASN A 5 8.09 49.72 15.92
N SER A 6 7.99 49.76 17.25
CA SER A 6 8.91 49.07 18.17
C SER A 6 8.47 47.62 18.50
N ILE A 7 7.22 47.25 18.19
CA ILE A 7 6.72 45.89 18.41
C ILE A 7 7.25 45.03 17.26
N GLU A 8 8.19 44.16 17.55
CA GLU A 8 8.68 43.18 16.60
C GLU A 8 7.50 42.24 16.17
N GLY A 9 7.16 42.29 14.87
CA GLY A 9 6.05 41.52 14.35
C GLY A 9 6.22 40.02 14.61
N HIS A 10 5.12 39.27 14.83
CA HIS A 10 5.14 37.84 15.13
C HIS A 10 5.94 37.02 14.09
N ASP A 11 5.88 37.40 12.83
CA ASP A 11 6.66 36.74 11.78
C ASP A 11 8.17 36.90 11.96
N LYS A 12 8.64 38.07 12.44
CA LYS A 12 10.07 38.29 12.72
C LYS A 12 10.54 37.47 13.93
N LYS A 13 9.72 37.36 14.98
CA LYS A 13 10.02 36.51 16.14
C LYS A 13 10.09 35.04 15.70
N PHE A 14 9.12 34.58 14.95
CA PHE A 14 9.10 33.20 14.44
C PHE A 14 10.27 32.91 13.50
N GLN A 15 10.61 33.85 12.61
CA GLN A 15 11.81 33.79 11.78
C GLN A 15 13.08 33.53 12.58
N LYS A 16 13.28 34.27 13.69
CA LYS A 16 14.44 34.12 14.57
C LYS A 16 14.49 32.71 15.17
N THR A 17 13.37 32.23 15.69
CA THR A 17 13.25 30.85 16.22
C THR A 17 13.58 29.81 15.17
N LEU A 18 13.07 29.91 13.92
CA LEU A 18 13.38 29.01 12.83
C LEU A 18 14.88 29.00 12.46
N LYS A 19 15.56 30.11 12.55
CA LYS A 19 16.99 30.23 12.30
C LYS A 19 17.83 29.49 13.36
N GLU A 20 17.40 29.54 14.60
CA GLU A 20 18.11 28.98 15.76
C GLU A 20 17.80 27.46 15.96
N THR A 21 16.65 27.00 15.48
CA THR A 21 16.20 25.61 15.67
C THR A 21 16.45 24.71 14.44
N LYS A 22 16.41 23.39 14.64
CA LYS A 22 16.39 22.38 13.55
C LYS A 22 14.98 22.29 12.96
N SER A 23 14.55 23.33 12.26
CA SER A 23 13.18 23.47 11.75
C SER A 23 13.06 23.02 10.29
N VAL A 24 11.94 22.33 9.99
CA VAL A 24 11.51 21.98 8.62
C VAL A 24 10.12 22.54 8.41
N LEU A 25 9.90 23.24 7.31
CA LEU A 25 8.59 23.74 6.92
C LEU A 25 7.98 22.89 5.80
N ALA A 26 6.67 22.74 5.86
CA ALA A 26 5.91 21.99 4.87
C ALA A 26 5.77 22.79 3.56
N VAL A 27 5.84 22.07 2.43
CA VAL A 27 5.56 22.57 1.09
C VAL A 27 4.61 21.61 0.40
N PHE A 28 3.58 22.13 -0.25
CA PHE A 28 2.60 21.37 -1.02
C PHE A 28 2.78 21.61 -2.52
N GLY A 29 2.92 20.58 -3.31
CA GLY A 29 2.96 20.61 -4.77
C GLY A 29 1.56 20.67 -5.36
N SER A 30 1.33 21.57 -6.33
CA SER A 30 0.05 21.72 -7.04
C SER A 30 0.23 21.62 -8.54
N LEU A 31 -0.76 21.05 -9.23
CA LEU A 31 -0.83 21.00 -10.69
C LEU A 31 -1.41 22.28 -11.27
N VAL A 32 -2.17 23.04 -10.47
CA VAL A 32 -2.79 24.31 -10.84
C VAL A 32 -2.19 25.48 -10.08
N PRO A 33 -2.15 26.69 -10.66
CA PRO A 33 -1.68 27.86 -9.95
C PRO A 33 -2.67 28.23 -8.82
N THR A 34 -2.14 28.49 -7.64
CA THR A 34 -2.91 28.93 -6.47
C THR A 34 -2.32 30.22 -5.93
N LYS A 35 -3.13 31.01 -5.21
CA LYS A 35 -2.66 32.23 -4.56
C LYS A 35 -1.54 31.88 -3.56
N GLY A 36 -0.40 32.57 -3.64
CA GLY A 36 0.78 32.29 -2.81
C GLY A 36 1.79 31.28 -3.42
N THR A 37 1.60 30.86 -4.68
CA THR A 37 2.62 30.10 -5.40
C THR A 37 3.77 31.02 -5.82
N TYR A 38 5.01 30.58 -5.57
CA TYR A 38 6.22 31.24 -6.07
C TYR A 38 7.33 30.20 -6.29
N ASP A 39 8.43 30.61 -6.92
CA ASP A 39 9.54 29.73 -7.24
C ASP A 39 10.42 29.43 -6.00
N ARG A 40 10.17 28.31 -5.35
CA ARG A 40 10.89 27.84 -4.16
C ARG A 40 12.17 27.11 -4.52
N LYS A 41 13.16 27.19 -3.63
CA LYS A 41 14.37 26.38 -3.69
C LYS A 41 14.41 25.43 -2.51
N GLY A 42 14.54 24.13 -2.78
CA GLY A 42 14.79 23.14 -1.73
C GLY A 42 16.06 23.42 -0.95
N LYS A 43 16.11 23.00 0.31
CA LYS A 43 17.28 23.16 1.18
C LYS A 43 18.26 21.98 1.08
N ALA A 44 17.75 20.80 0.76
CA ALA A 44 18.55 19.61 0.56
C ALA A 44 19.33 19.68 -0.77
N ARG A 45 20.59 19.24 -0.76
CA ARG A 45 21.34 18.95 -1.97
C ARG A 45 21.05 17.51 -2.36
N ILE A 46 20.30 17.30 -3.45
CA ILE A 46 19.92 15.98 -3.92
C ILE A 46 20.83 15.61 -5.09
N PHE A 47 21.66 14.58 -4.91
CA PHE A 47 22.56 14.07 -5.93
C PHE A 47 22.01 12.78 -6.53
N ALA A 48 21.96 12.73 -7.85
CA ALA A 48 21.62 11.54 -8.61
C ALA A 48 22.87 10.77 -9.01
N LYS A 49 22.87 9.45 -8.83
CA LYS A 49 23.88 8.53 -9.35
C LYS A 49 23.20 7.52 -10.26
N GLY A 50 23.66 7.43 -11.51
CA GLY A 50 23.18 6.46 -12.48
C GLY A 50 22.04 6.93 -13.38
N GLY A 51 21.63 8.20 -13.31
CA GLY A 51 20.58 8.72 -14.21
C GLY A 51 19.95 10.04 -13.75
N ASN A 52 18.88 10.45 -14.45
CA ASN A 52 18.13 11.66 -14.10
C ASN A 52 16.90 11.29 -13.25
N VAL A 53 16.92 11.64 -11.97
CA VAL A 53 15.82 11.39 -11.01
C VAL A 53 14.48 11.94 -11.48
N LYS A 54 14.48 13.08 -12.17
CA LYS A 54 13.23 13.76 -12.59
C LYS A 54 12.37 12.94 -13.55
N ASN A 55 12.96 11.97 -14.24
CA ASN A 55 12.23 11.11 -15.19
C ASN A 55 11.34 10.07 -14.46
N TYR A 56 11.60 9.84 -13.17
CA TYR A 56 10.96 8.76 -12.41
C TYR A 56 10.08 9.26 -11.26
N VAL A 57 10.17 10.53 -10.88
CA VAL A 57 9.46 11.08 -9.72
C VAL A 57 8.24 11.91 -10.11
N TYR A 58 7.28 12.04 -9.21
CA TYR A 58 6.10 12.86 -9.40
C TYR A 58 6.47 14.33 -9.58
N ASN A 59 5.87 14.97 -10.58
CA ASN A 59 6.16 16.34 -10.97
C ASN A 59 4.93 17.23 -10.79
N TYR A 60 5.10 18.32 -10.07
CA TYR A 60 4.10 19.37 -9.84
C TYR A 60 4.62 20.68 -10.41
N LYS A 61 3.77 21.32 -11.18
CA LYS A 61 4.13 22.57 -11.87
C LYS A 61 4.27 23.75 -10.91
N TYR A 62 3.53 23.71 -9.79
CA TYR A 62 3.49 24.78 -8.81
C TYR A 62 3.76 24.26 -7.42
N SER A 63 4.08 25.16 -6.48
CA SER A 63 4.23 24.81 -5.06
C SER A 63 3.66 25.90 -4.14
N LEU A 64 3.02 25.46 -3.09
CA LEU A 64 2.48 26.30 -2.02
C LEU A 64 3.21 26.00 -0.70
N GLY A 65 3.47 27.00 0.10
CA GLY A 65 4.16 26.84 1.39
C GLY A 65 4.08 28.09 2.22
N SER A 66 4.98 28.24 3.19
CA SER A 66 5.05 29.40 4.05
C SER A 66 5.53 30.66 3.30
N ILE A 67 5.41 31.80 3.94
CA ILE A 67 5.91 33.08 3.39
C ILE A 67 7.43 33.03 3.22
N PRO A 68 8.01 33.74 2.22
CA PRO A 68 9.43 33.65 1.88
C PRO A 68 10.41 33.90 3.03
N ILE A 69 10.06 34.83 3.93
CA ILE A 69 10.91 35.18 5.07
C ILE A 69 11.07 34.01 6.05
N LEU A 70 10.03 33.19 6.27
CA LEU A 70 10.10 32.02 7.14
C LEU A 70 10.85 30.88 6.44
N GLU A 71 10.53 30.59 5.15
CA GLU A 71 11.22 29.55 4.39
C GLU A 71 12.72 29.81 4.27
N LYS A 72 13.14 31.07 4.06
CA LYS A 72 14.56 31.44 3.98
C LYS A 72 15.32 31.04 5.26
N ASN A 73 14.70 31.13 6.41
CA ASN A 73 15.33 30.92 7.71
C ASN A 73 15.14 29.50 8.28
N SER A 74 14.23 28.68 7.73
CA SER A 74 14.12 27.27 8.10
C SER A 74 15.35 26.48 7.67
N LYS A 75 15.64 25.36 8.33
CA LYS A 75 16.75 24.44 7.98
C LYS A 75 16.37 23.47 6.88
N GLY A 76 15.08 23.22 6.68
CA GLY A 76 14.56 22.33 5.67
C GLY A 76 13.23 22.79 5.09
N LEU A 77 12.94 22.32 3.86
CA LEU A 77 11.65 22.42 3.19
C LEU A 77 11.29 21.01 2.68
N GLY A 78 10.19 20.44 3.17
CA GLY A 78 9.76 19.10 2.85
C GLY A 78 8.36 19.05 2.27
N SER A 79 8.15 18.20 1.26
CA SER A 79 6.85 17.96 0.64
C SER A 79 5.91 17.21 1.56
N ILE A 80 4.67 17.68 1.65
CA ILE A 80 3.58 17.01 2.35
C ILE A 80 2.63 16.27 1.40
N ASN A 81 2.93 16.21 0.10
CA ASN A 81 2.12 15.47 -0.85
C ASN A 81 2.22 13.96 -0.60
N TYR A 82 1.10 13.30 -0.75
CA TYR A 82 0.96 11.85 -0.80
C TYR A 82 0.22 11.44 -2.08
N ILE A 83 0.36 10.18 -2.45
CA ILE A 83 -0.33 9.63 -3.62
C ILE A 83 -1.51 8.80 -3.10
N THR A 84 -2.71 9.20 -3.49
CA THR A 84 -3.93 8.42 -3.24
C THR A 84 -4.23 7.51 -4.43
N GLN A 85 -4.74 6.32 -4.15
CA GLN A 85 -5.33 5.46 -5.15
C GLN A 85 -6.78 5.88 -5.43
N SER A 86 -7.47 5.19 -6.34
CA SER A 86 -8.87 5.50 -6.72
C SER A 86 -9.87 5.50 -5.56
N ASP A 87 -9.55 4.78 -4.47
CA ASP A 87 -10.34 4.71 -3.23
C ASP A 87 -10.00 5.79 -2.20
N ALA A 88 -9.15 6.77 -2.58
CA ALA A 88 -8.66 7.87 -1.75
C ALA A 88 -7.88 7.44 -0.48
N VAL A 89 -7.39 6.18 -0.42
CA VAL A 89 -6.60 5.66 0.69
C VAL A 89 -5.11 5.95 0.48
N VAL A 90 -4.44 6.49 1.50
CA VAL A 90 -3.00 6.76 1.48
C VAL A 90 -2.24 5.51 1.92
N ARG A 91 -1.68 4.77 0.96
CA ARG A 91 -0.87 3.56 1.22
C ARG A 91 0.62 3.77 1.05
N SER A 92 0.99 4.70 0.19
CA SER A 92 2.38 4.96 -0.19
C SER A 92 2.66 6.45 -0.30
N LEU A 93 3.93 6.79 -0.20
CA LEU A 93 4.39 8.17 -0.22
C LEU A 93 5.72 8.26 -0.95
N PRO A 94 5.87 9.18 -1.92
CA PRO A 94 7.15 9.38 -2.59
C PRO A 94 8.15 10.10 -1.68
N LEU A 95 9.38 9.60 -1.62
CA LEU A 95 10.43 10.22 -0.82
C LEU A 95 11.03 11.47 -1.49
N ILE A 96 10.98 11.53 -2.83
CA ILE A 96 11.44 12.68 -3.61
C ILE A 96 10.39 13.03 -4.66
N MET A 97 10.18 14.32 -4.88
CA MET A 97 9.27 14.88 -5.88
C MET A 97 9.93 16.07 -6.59
N VAL A 98 9.31 16.51 -7.68
CA VAL A 98 9.71 17.73 -8.42
C VAL A 98 8.63 18.79 -8.23
N PHE A 99 9.05 19.98 -7.82
CA PHE A 99 8.23 21.19 -7.83
C PHE A 99 8.90 22.24 -8.71
N ASN A 100 8.21 22.73 -9.72
CA ASN A 100 8.75 23.71 -10.67
C ASN A 100 10.17 23.33 -11.14
N ASN A 101 10.33 22.12 -11.66
CA ASN A 101 11.60 21.57 -12.15
C ASN A 101 12.73 21.44 -11.11
N LYS A 102 12.45 21.54 -9.81
CA LYS A 102 13.42 21.37 -8.70
C LYS A 102 13.05 20.18 -7.84
N LEU A 103 14.06 19.45 -7.39
CA LEU A 103 13.87 18.28 -6.52
C LEU A 103 13.60 18.71 -5.07
N PHE A 104 12.59 18.12 -4.47
CA PHE A 104 12.21 18.28 -3.08
C PHE A 104 12.09 16.93 -2.38
N PRO A 105 12.65 16.77 -1.18
CA PRO A 105 12.40 15.59 -0.36
C PRO A 105 11.00 15.65 0.26
N THR A 106 10.43 14.50 0.58
CA THR A 106 9.23 14.47 1.44
C THR A 106 9.54 15.02 2.83
N PHE A 107 8.50 15.48 3.52
CA PHE A 107 8.63 16.12 4.83
C PHE A 107 9.37 15.23 5.85
N GLY A 108 9.01 13.94 5.93
CA GLY A 108 9.69 13.00 6.83
C GLY A 108 11.17 12.79 6.49
N LEU A 109 11.51 12.66 5.21
CA LEU A 109 12.90 12.50 4.77
C LEU A 109 13.73 13.76 5.07
N GLU A 110 13.14 14.96 4.87
CA GLU A 110 13.80 16.23 5.17
C GLU A 110 14.01 16.41 6.68
N MET A 111 13.05 16.00 7.52
CA MET A 111 13.19 16.04 8.97
C MET A 111 14.37 15.15 9.43
N ILE A 112 14.51 13.96 8.89
CA ILE A 112 15.66 13.08 9.18
C ILE A 112 16.96 13.75 8.74
N ARG A 113 17.01 14.30 7.52
CA ARG A 113 18.20 15.00 7.02
C ARG A 113 18.64 16.15 7.96
N VAL A 114 17.69 16.96 8.40
CA VAL A 114 17.96 18.09 9.29
C VAL A 114 18.32 17.61 10.70
N GLY A 115 17.61 16.61 11.22
CA GLY A 115 17.89 15.97 12.51
C GLY A 115 19.33 15.46 12.58
N GLU A 116 19.75 14.72 11.55
CA GLU A 116 21.10 14.17 11.39
C GLU A 116 22.15 15.19 10.96
N LYS A 117 21.80 16.46 10.88
CA LYS A 117 22.70 17.57 10.45
C LYS A 117 23.37 17.29 9.09
N LYS A 118 22.71 16.56 8.19
CA LYS A 118 23.25 16.27 6.85
C LYS A 118 22.82 17.34 5.86
N LYS A 119 23.68 17.57 4.86
CA LYS A 119 23.40 18.53 3.78
C LYS A 119 22.88 17.87 2.52
N THR A 120 23.12 16.55 2.36
CA THR A 120 22.99 15.83 1.10
C THR A 120 22.07 14.64 1.23
N ILE A 121 21.27 14.43 0.21
CA ILE A 121 20.50 13.21 -0.06
C ILE A 121 21.07 12.62 -1.35
N ILE A 122 21.38 11.33 -1.36
CA ILE A 122 21.90 10.63 -2.54
C ILE A 122 20.79 9.71 -3.05
N THR A 123 20.45 9.84 -4.33
CA THR A 123 19.49 8.98 -5.02
C THR A 123 20.27 8.09 -5.99
N ASN A 124 20.24 6.79 -5.75
CA ASN A 124 20.87 5.82 -6.63
C ASN A 124 19.83 5.28 -7.62
N LEU A 125 20.15 5.33 -8.91
CA LEU A 125 19.31 4.86 -10.01
C LEU A 125 20.00 3.69 -10.74
N ASN A 126 19.18 2.89 -11.38
CA ASN A 126 19.58 1.93 -12.41
C ASN A 126 18.74 2.18 -13.67
N GLU A 127 18.82 1.31 -14.66
CA GLU A 127 18.08 1.41 -15.94
C GLU A 127 16.57 1.42 -15.75
N ASN A 128 16.07 0.81 -14.68
CA ASN A 128 14.63 0.68 -14.39
C ASN A 128 14.07 1.83 -13.53
N GLY A 129 14.92 2.68 -12.96
CA GLY A 129 14.52 3.81 -12.13
C GLY A 129 15.28 3.94 -10.82
N ILE A 130 14.63 4.47 -9.80
CA ILE A 130 15.23 4.68 -8.48
C ILE A 130 15.33 3.34 -7.75
N LYS A 131 16.50 3.04 -7.20
CA LYS A 131 16.78 1.84 -6.42
C LYS A 131 16.70 2.08 -4.92
N ASN A 132 17.35 3.16 -4.47
CA ASN A 132 17.38 3.55 -3.06
C ASN A 132 17.73 5.03 -2.91
N ILE A 133 17.39 5.56 -1.74
CA ILE A 133 17.68 6.93 -1.33
C ILE A 133 18.49 6.87 -0.03
N THR A 134 19.63 7.53 0.02
CA THR A 134 20.58 7.44 1.13
C THR A 134 20.73 8.79 1.83
N ILE A 135 20.57 8.80 3.14
CA ILE A 135 21.03 9.86 4.06
C ILE A 135 21.88 9.15 5.12
N ARG A 136 23.19 9.18 5.00
CA ARG A 136 24.08 8.43 5.92
C ARG A 136 23.77 8.71 7.39
N PRO A 137 23.58 7.67 8.25
CA PRO A 137 23.85 6.26 7.99
C PRO A 137 22.71 5.47 7.31
N TYR A 138 21.56 6.06 7.06
CA TYR A 138 20.33 5.40 6.56
C TYR A 138 20.40 5.17 5.06
N ASP A 139 19.83 4.02 4.64
CA ASP A 139 19.64 3.65 3.23
C ASP A 139 18.22 3.09 3.03
N PHE A 140 17.40 3.82 2.29
CA PHE A 140 15.98 3.54 2.11
C PHE A 140 15.74 2.93 0.73
N LYS A 141 15.37 1.65 0.68
CA LYS A 141 14.92 1.00 -0.55
C LYS A 141 13.55 1.55 -0.94
N THR A 142 13.39 1.93 -2.20
CA THR A 142 12.13 2.44 -2.76
C THR A 142 11.74 1.63 -3.99
N ASP A 143 10.54 1.85 -4.50
CA ASP A 143 10.23 1.46 -5.87
C ASP A 143 10.93 2.39 -6.88
N LYS A 144 10.73 2.12 -8.17
CA LYS A 144 11.33 2.89 -9.28
C LYS A 144 10.93 4.38 -9.29
N ASN A 145 9.84 4.74 -8.65
CA ASN A 145 9.28 6.10 -8.58
C ASN A 145 9.52 6.80 -7.23
N SER A 146 10.47 6.29 -6.43
CA SER A 146 10.77 6.76 -5.07
C SER A 146 9.67 6.51 -4.02
N LEU A 147 8.68 5.67 -4.29
CA LEU A 147 7.63 5.37 -3.34
C LEU A 147 8.12 4.42 -2.24
N ILE A 148 7.66 4.68 -1.03
CA ILE A 148 7.68 3.72 0.07
C ILE A 148 6.24 3.37 0.47
N TRP A 149 5.99 2.12 0.87
CA TRP A 149 4.72 1.68 1.41
C TRP A 149 4.71 1.90 2.92
N VAL A 150 3.77 2.70 3.39
CA VAL A 150 3.71 3.11 4.79
C VAL A 150 3.11 1.99 5.64
N LYS A 151 3.85 1.56 6.65
CA LYS A 151 3.33 0.72 7.73
C LYS A 151 2.72 1.61 8.80
N TYR A 152 1.41 1.65 8.88
CA TYR A 152 0.71 2.43 9.88
C TYR A 152 0.75 1.75 11.24
N ASN A 153 1.22 2.49 12.24
CA ASN A 153 1.36 2.01 13.62
C ASN A 153 0.32 2.70 14.52
N ARG A 154 -0.56 1.92 15.15
CA ARG A 154 -1.59 2.44 16.06
C ARG A 154 -1.00 3.09 17.32
N SER A 155 0.21 2.73 17.74
CA SER A 155 0.85 3.31 18.92
C SER A 155 1.15 4.81 18.75
N ILE A 156 1.23 5.32 17.52
CA ILE A 156 1.42 6.76 17.26
C ILE A 156 0.25 7.59 17.78
N ASN A 157 -0.96 7.02 17.89
CA ASN A 157 -2.12 7.70 18.45
C ASN A 157 -1.90 8.16 19.90
N ASN A 158 -1.01 7.52 20.64
CA ASN A 158 -0.70 7.87 22.03
C ASN A 158 0.32 9.02 22.16
N ASN A 159 0.91 9.47 21.05
CA ASN A 159 1.96 10.48 21.03
C ASN A 159 1.44 11.89 20.71
N TYR A 160 0.12 12.08 20.71
CA TYR A 160 -0.49 13.39 20.52
C TYR A 160 -0.51 14.17 21.81
N ILE A 161 -0.09 15.43 21.71
CA ILE A 161 -0.22 16.43 22.80
C ILE A 161 -0.94 17.64 22.24
N SER A 162 -1.96 18.11 22.94
CA SER A 162 -2.58 19.39 22.61
C SER A 162 -1.58 20.52 22.76
N ALA A 163 -1.57 21.47 21.81
CA ALA A 163 -0.74 22.67 21.93
C ALA A 163 -1.02 23.47 23.24
N GLU A 164 -2.26 23.45 23.72
CA GLU A 164 -2.64 24.09 24.99
C GLU A 164 -1.82 23.55 26.15
N LYS A 165 -1.60 22.22 26.23
CA LYS A 165 -0.79 21.62 27.31
C LYS A 165 0.67 22.07 27.28
N VAL A 166 1.20 22.39 26.11
CA VAL A 166 2.59 22.86 25.95
C VAL A 166 2.76 24.27 26.56
N PHE A 167 1.69 25.04 26.62
CA PHE A 167 1.70 26.38 27.26
C PHE A 167 1.39 26.35 28.76
N ASP A 168 1.14 25.17 29.34
CA ASP A 168 0.96 25.04 30.79
C ASP A 168 2.28 25.34 31.51
N LYS A 169 2.20 26.11 32.62
CA LYS A 169 3.35 26.48 33.44
C LYS A 169 4.10 25.29 34.04
N ASN A 170 3.42 24.16 34.20
CA ASN A 170 3.97 22.92 34.75
C ASN A 170 4.42 21.92 33.66
N PHE A 171 4.44 22.33 32.40
CA PHE A 171 4.88 21.43 31.31
C PHE A 171 6.38 21.15 31.42
N ASP A 172 6.76 19.86 31.31
CA ASP A 172 8.17 19.46 31.35
C ASP A 172 8.91 19.97 30.10
N GLU A 173 9.81 20.94 30.28
CA GLU A 173 10.62 21.51 29.19
C GLU A 173 11.48 20.46 28.46
N ASN A 174 11.85 19.36 29.13
CA ASN A 174 12.62 18.27 28.54
C ASN A 174 11.77 17.27 27.77
N PHE A 175 10.45 17.38 27.80
CA PHE A 175 9.54 16.41 27.16
C PHE A 175 9.85 16.18 25.67
N PHE A 176 10.26 17.22 24.95
CA PHE A 176 10.60 17.16 23.53
C PHE A 176 12.08 16.91 23.24
N LYS A 177 12.91 16.78 24.28
CA LYS A 177 14.34 16.56 24.10
C LYS A 177 14.60 15.27 23.33
N ASP A 178 15.47 15.35 22.32
CA ASP A 178 15.89 14.26 21.44
C ASP A 178 14.75 13.57 20.67
N LYS A 179 13.63 14.28 20.46
CA LYS A 179 12.47 13.78 19.70
C LYS A 179 12.27 14.56 18.40
N TYR A 180 11.72 13.87 17.41
CA TYR A 180 11.13 14.52 16.25
C TYR A 180 9.73 15.00 16.62
N VAL A 181 9.50 16.31 16.55
CA VAL A 181 8.24 16.96 16.90
C VAL A 181 7.56 17.47 15.64
N LEU A 182 6.33 17.04 15.40
CA LEU A 182 5.50 17.52 14.30
C LEU A 182 4.39 18.42 14.86
N ILE A 183 4.25 19.59 14.26
CA ILE A 183 3.15 20.52 14.57
C ILE A 183 2.22 20.49 13.36
N GLY A 184 0.97 20.11 13.58
CA GLY A 184 -0.03 20.00 12.52
C GLY A 184 -1.45 20.14 13.03
N ALA A 185 -2.38 20.38 12.11
CA ALA A 185 -3.79 20.45 12.40
C ALA A 185 -4.36 19.03 12.65
N SER A 186 -5.08 18.86 13.76
CA SER A 186 -5.74 17.60 14.10
C SER A 186 -7.21 17.78 14.50
N ALA A 187 -7.68 19.02 14.62
CA ALA A 187 -9.06 19.31 15.01
C ALA A 187 -10.04 18.98 13.89
N LYS A 188 -11.20 18.41 14.29
CA LYS A 188 -12.31 18.18 13.36
C LYS A 188 -12.77 19.50 12.76
N GLY A 189 -12.95 19.53 11.43
CA GLY A 189 -13.35 20.74 10.70
C GLY A 189 -12.22 21.52 10.03
N LEU A 190 -10.94 21.19 10.29
CA LEU A 190 -9.81 21.77 9.56
C LEU A 190 -9.49 21.03 8.24
N PHE A 191 -10.29 19.99 7.90
CA PHE A 191 -10.25 19.22 6.64
C PHE A 191 -8.89 18.59 6.25
N ASP A 192 -7.90 18.61 7.14
CA ASP A 192 -6.63 17.93 6.92
C ASP A 192 -6.71 16.47 7.44
N THR A 193 -7.60 15.69 6.85
CA THR A 193 -7.80 14.28 7.22
C THR A 193 -7.69 13.38 6.00
N VAL A 194 -7.11 12.19 6.19
CA VAL A 194 -6.90 11.19 5.14
C VAL A 194 -7.32 9.81 5.60
N LYS A 195 -7.79 8.99 4.67
CA LYS A 195 -8.07 7.57 4.90
C LYS A 195 -6.79 6.76 4.82
N ILE A 196 -6.61 5.84 5.75
CA ILE A 196 -5.47 4.92 5.80
C ILE A 196 -5.94 3.46 5.66
N PRO A 197 -5.04 2.50 5.31
CA PRO A 197 -5.42 1.11 5.04
C PRO A 197 -6.10 0.37 6.20
N THR A 198 -5.97 0.84 7.44
CA THR A 198 -6.67 0.26 8.60
C THR A 198 -8.17 0.59 8.65
N GLY A 199 -8.67 1.36 7.68
CA GLY A 199 -10.06 1.86 7.63
C GLY A 199 -10.31 3.13 8.45
N GLU A 200 -9.32 3.60 9.17
CA GLU A 200 -9.40 4.82 9.98
C GLU A 200 -9.19 6.07 9.13
N THR A 201 -9.78 7.18 9.58
CA THR A 201 -9.49 8.52 9.06
C THR A 201 -8.63 9.25 10.08
N VAL A 202 -7.45 9.68 9.66
CA VAL A 202 -6.45 10.30 10.54
C VAL A 202 -6.04 11.69 10.04
N PRO A 203 -5.53 12.57 10.92
CA PRO A 203 -4.92 13.82 10.47
C PRO A 203 -3.74 13.60 9.54
N GLY A 204 -3.56 14.46 8.53
CA GLY A 204 -2.45 14.36 7.57
C GLY A 204 -1.07 14.34 8.21
N VAL A 205 -0.89 15.07 9.30
CA VAL A 205 0.36 15.07 10.09
C VAL A 205 0.72 13.67 10.61
N GLN A 206 -0.25 12.81 10.91
CA GLN A 206 -0.03 11.44 11.38
C GLN A 206 0.58 10.55 10.29
N VAL A 207 0.25 10.78 9.03
CA VAL A 207 0.89 10.08 7.91
C VAL A 207 2.40 10.34 7.92
N HIS A 208 2.79 11.60 8.06
CA HIS A 208 4.20 11.98 8.13
C HIS A 208 4.90 11.45 9.38
N ALA A 209 4.21 11.39 10.52
CA ALA A 209 4.72 10.75 11.73
C ALA A 209 5.02 9.26 11.49
N ASN A 210 4.09 8.51 10.87
CA ASN A 210 4.31 7.12 10.49
C ASN A 210 5.49 6.97 9.50
N VAL A 211 5.62 7.88 8.54
CA VAL A 211 6.75 7.88 7.60
C VAL A 211 8.07 8.03 8.32
N ILE A 212 8.18 8.98 9.26
CA ILE A 212 9.40 9.18 10.05
C ILE A 212 9.73 7.94 10.88
N ASP A 213 8.74 7.37 11.58
CA ASP A 213 8.89 6.13 12.35
C ASP A 213 9.35 4.97 11.47
N ASN A 214 8.74 4.80 10.31
CA ASN A 214 9.12 3.75 9.35
C ASN A 214 10.54 3.93 8.81
N LEU A 215 10.95 5.15 8.50
CA LEU A 215 12.28 5.43 7.99
C LEU A 215 13.36 5.22 9.07
N LEU A 216 13.14 5.70 10.29
CA LEU A 216 14.09 5.54 11.41
C LEU A 216 14.27 4.07 11.81
N ASN A 217 13.17 3.30 11.83
CA ASN A 217 13.17 1.90 12.23
C ASN A 217 13.35 0.93 11.05
N ASN A 218 13.52 1.42 9.82
CA ASN A 218 13.56 0.63 8.58
C ASN A 218 12.39 -0.37 8.49
N SER A 219 11.20 0.05 8.92
CA SER A 219 10.01 -0.78 9.11
C SER A 219 8.93 -0.56 8.05
N PHE A 220 9.23 0.13 6.96
CA PHE A 220 8.29 0.31 5.85
C PHE A 220 8.02 -1.01 5.11
N LEU A 221 6.83 -1.11 4.52
CA LEU A 221 6.43 -2.28 3.76
C LEU A 221 7.15 -2.29 2.40
N LYS A 222 7.47 -3.49 1.91
CA LYS A 222 8.20 -3.69 0.65
C LYS A 222 7.28 -4.39 -0.35
N ARG A 223 7.30 -3.96 -1.59
CA ARG A 223 6.71 -4.68 -2.73
C ARG A 223 7.69 -4.61 -3.89
N ASN A 224 8.28 -5.74 -4.23
CA ASN A 224 9.22 -5.81 -5.35
C ASN A 224 8.45 -5.84 -6.68
N ASP A 225 8.94 -5.15 -7.71
CA ASP A 225 8.28 -5.07 -9.03
C ASP A 225 8.10 -6.45 -9.69
N GLY A 226 9.00 -7.41 -9.42
CA GLY A 226 8.91 -8.77 -9.98
C GLY A 226 7.96 -9.71 -9.25
N ILE A 227 7.44 -9.34 -8.07
CA ILE A 227 6.61 -10.23 -7.26
C ILE A 227 5.26 -10.53 -7.93
N PHE A 228 4.74 -9.59 -8.71
CA PHE A 228 3.50 -9.76 -9.47
C PHE A 228 3.58 -10.92 -10.48
N VAL A 229 4.70 -11.02 -11.20
CA VAL A 229 4.90 -12.12 -12.17
C VAL A 229 4.97 -13.46 -11.45
N PHE A 230 5.66 -13.51 -10.31
CA PHE A 230 5.73 -14.72 -9.48
C PHE A 230 4.35 -15.11 -8.93
N GLU A 231 3.58 -14.16 -8.41
CA GLU A 231 2.21 -14.35 -7.93
C GLU A 231 1.30 -14.91 -9.02
N LEU A 232 1.41 -14.37 -10.25
CA LEU A 232 0.62 -14.82 -11.41
C LEU A 232 0.97 -16.25 -11.82
N LEU A 233 2.26 -16.56 -12.00
CA LEU A 233 2.71 -17.90 -12.38
C LEU A 233 2.33 -18.94 -11.33
N LEU A 234 2.52 -18.63 -10.06
CA LEU A 234 2.15 -19.51 -8.96
C LEU A 234 0.63 -19.73 -8.93
N SER A 235 -0.17 -18.71 -9.16
CA SER A 235 -1.63 -18.80 -9.23
C SER A 235 -2.09 -19.73 -10.36
N ILE A 236 -1.45 -19.66 -11.53
CA ILE A 236 -1.75 -20.55 -12.68
C ILE A 236 -1.43 -21.99 -12.31
N ILE A 237 -0.24 -22.26 -11.76
CA ILE A 237 0.18 -23.63 -11.40
C ILE A 237 -0.78 -24.25 -10.38
N ILE A 238 -1.12 -23.51 -9.32
CA ILE A 238 -2.02 -23.99 -8.27
C ILE A 238 -3.44 -24.16 -8.81
N SER A 239 -3.90 -23.30 -9.72
CA SER A 239 -5.21 -23.43 -10.38
C SER A 239 -5.32 -24.69 -11.24
N ILE A 240 -4.27 -25.04 -12.00
CA ILE A 240 -4.21 -26.30 -12.74
C ILE A 240 -4.29 -27.49 -11.77
N ALA A 241 -3.56 -27.46 -10.67
CA ALA A 241 -3.65 -28.52 -9.66
C ALA A 241 -5.07 -28.61 -9.05
N ALA A 242 -5.73 -27.49 -8.77
CA ALA A 242 -7.10 -27.45 -8.27
C ALA A 242 -8.09 -28.05 -9.26
N PHE A 243 -7.93 -27.79 -10.56
CA PHE A 243 -8.73 -28.42 -11.61
C PHE A 243 -8.54 -29.96 -11.63
N ILE A 244 -7.30 -30.43 -11.61
CA ILE A 244 -7.00 -31.88 -11.59
C ILE A 244 -7.60 -32.54 -10.34
N ILE A 245 -7.49 -31.90 -9.17
CA ILE A 245 -8.08 -32.38 -7.91
C ILE A 245 -9.60 -32.49 -8.04
N SER A 246 -10.27 -31.50 -8.63
CA SER A 246 -11.72 -31.52 -8.83
C SER A 246 -12.20 -32.68 -9.72
N GLN A 247 -11.38 -33.07 -10.72
CA GLN A 247 -11.72 -34.16 -11.65
C GLN A 247 -11.43 -35.56 -11.08
N ARG A 248 -10.34 -35.71 -10.32
CA ARG A 248 -9.85 -37.04 -9.91
C ARG A 248 -10.28 -37.45 -8.50
N ILE A 249 -10.55 -36.53 -7.61
CA ILE A 249 -10.87 -36.80 -6.20
C ILE A 249 -12.39 -36.66 -5.98
N LYS A 250 -12.98 -37.53 -5.16
CA LYS A 250 -14.41 -37.45 -4.81
C LYS A 250 -14.75 -36.04 -4.28
N PRO A 251 -15.91 -35.46 -4.66
CA PRO A 251 -16.26 -34.06 -4.33
C PRO A 251 -16.10 -33.69 -2.86
N LYS A 252 -16.47 -34.60 -1.95
CA LYS A 252 -16.35 -34.42 -0.50
C LYS A 252 -14.90 -34.14 -0.07
N TYR A 253 -13.95 -34.92 -0.57
CA TYR A 253 -12.54 -34.78 -0.21
C TYR A 253 -11.84 -33.65 -0.96
N SER A 254 -12.20 -33.46 -2.24
CA SER A 254 -11.63 -32.36 -3.05
C SER A 254 -11.98 -30.99 -2.46
N LEU A 255 -13.23 -30.81 -1.98
CA LEU A 255 -13.65 -29.58 -1.30
C LEU A 255 -12.80 -29.32 -0.04
N SER A 256 -12.60 -30.34 0.79
CA SER A 256 -11.78 -30.20 2.02
C SER A 256 -10.33 -29.88 1.70
N ILE A 257 -9.73 -30.49 0.67
CA ILE A 257 -8.34 -30.23 0.25
C ILE A 257 -8.19 -28.79 -0.25
N ILE A 258 -9.11 -28.32 -1.10
CA ILE A 258 -9.06 -26.95 -1.61
C ILE A 258 -9.25 -25.95 -0.48
N PHE A 259 -10.19 -26.15 0.42
CA PHE A 259 -10.42 -25.27 1.56
C PHE A 259 -9.18 -25.18 2.47
N ALA A 260 -8.56 -26.32 2.78
CA ALA A 260 -7.30 -26.33 3.52
C ALA A 260 -6.18 -25.59 2.77
N GLY A 261 -6.08 -25.75 1.45
CA GLY A 261 -5.12 -25.05 0.60
C GLY A 261 -5.31 -23.52 0.63
N LEU A 262 -6.55 -23.04 0.57
CA LEU A 262 -6.86 -21.62 0.67
C LEU A 262 -6.45 -21.02 2.04
N ILE A 263 -6.70 -21.76 3.12
CA ILE A 263 -6.25 -21.36 4.47
C ILE A 263 -4.72 -21.28 4.53
N ILE A 264 -4.03 -22.27 3.98
CA ILE A 264 -2.55 -22.30 3.96
C ILE A 264 -2.00 -21.09 3.20
N ILE A 265 -2.54 -20.77 2.02
CA ILE A 265 -2.12 -19.60 1.24
C ILE A 265 -2.32 -18.32 2.05
N PHE A 266 -3.46 -18.17 2.71
CA PHE A 266 -3.76 -17.01 3.53
C PHE A 266 -2.79 -16.89 4.73
N VAL A 267 -2.53 -17.98 5.44
CA VAL A 267 -1.59 -18.03 6.57
C VAL A 267 -0.16 -17.72 6.12
N ILE A 268 0.27 -18.24 4.96
CA ILE A 268 1.59 -17.91 4.39
C ILE A 268 1.68 -16.42 4.08
N GLY A 269 0.66 -15.84 3.43
CA GLY A 269 0.62 -14.40 3.13
C GLY A 269 0.72 -13.54 4.39
N LEU A 270 -0.05 -13.87 5.44
CA LEU A 270 0.02 -13.19 6.73
C LEU A 270 1.39 -13.33 7.40
N SER A 271 2.01 -14.50 7.31
CA SER A 271 3.33 -14.75 7.88
C SER A 271 4.41 -13.91 7.20
N ILE A 272 4.39 -13.85 5.87
CA ILE A 272 5.33 -13.04 5.10
C ILE A 272 5.13 -11.55 5.43
N TYR A 273 3.89 -11.07 5.46
CA TYR A 273 3.57 -9.71 5.89
C TYR A 273 4.10 -9.41 7.31
N ARG A 274 3.89 -10.33 8.25
CA ARG A 274 4.25 -10.12 9.67
C ARG A 274 5.75 -10.14 9.94
N PHE A 275 6.50 -11.05 9.28
CA PHE A 275 7.90 -11.30 9.58
C PHE A 275 8.86 -10.62 8.60
N ARG A 276 8.47 -10.44 7.32
CA ARG A 276 9.32 -9.84 6.28
C ARG A 276 8.93 -8.43 5.90
N LEU A 277 7.74 -7.96 6.31
CA LEU A 277 7.17 -6.69 5.89
C LEU A 277 7.03 -6.60 4.36
N GLU A 278 6.82 -7.74 3.70
CA GLU A 278 6.61 -7.81 2.26
C GLU A 278 5.12 -7.95 1.96
N LEU A 279 4.66 -7.16 0.99
CA LEU A 279 3.29 -7.19 0.50
C LEU A 279 3.19 -8.22 -0.63
N ILE A 280 2.48 -9.31 -0.37
CA ILE A 280 2.10 -10.32 -1.36
C ILE A 280 0.59 -10.27 -1.54
N ASP A 281 0.14 -10.28 -2.79
CA ASP A 281 -1.27 -10.32 -3.10
C ASP A 281 -1.77 -11.77 -3.12
N VAL A 282 -2.42 -12.18 -2.03
CA VAL A 282 -3.03 -13.50 -1.90
C VAL A 282 -4.42 -13.58 -2.53
N SER A 283 -5.00 -12.45 -2.94
CA SER A 283 -6.37 -12.43 -3.51
C SER A 283 -6.41 -13.08 -4.88
N TYR A 284 -5.40 -12.86 -5.74
CA TYR A 284 -5.30 -13.49 -7.05
C TYR A 284 -5.33 -15.02 -6.99
N PRO A 285 -4.43 -15.71 -6.26
CA PRO A 285 -4.47 -17.15 -6.18
C PRO A 285 -5.78 -17.68 -5.57
N ILE A 286 -6.32 -17.01 -4.54
CA ILE A 286 -7.58 -17.42 -3.92
C ILE A 286 -8.73 -17.38 -4.92
N ILE A 287 -8.89 -16.29 -5.68
CA ILE A 287 -9.95 -16.14 -6.67
C ILE A 287 -9.77 -17.14 -7.82
N MET A 288 -8.56 -17.24 -8.38
CA MET A 288 -8.26 -18.13 -9.49
C MET A 288 -8.51 -19.61 -9.14
N ILE A 289 -8.05 -20.06 -7.97
CA ILE A 289 -8.27 -21.42 -7.48
C ILE A 289 -9.77 -21.68 -7.30
N SER A 290 -10.49 -20.73 -6.69
CA SER A 290 -11.94 -20.89 -6.43
C SER A 290 -12.73 -21.04 -7.72
N ILE A 291 -12.51 -20.16 -8.71
CA ILE A 291 -13.18 -20.21 -10.01
C ILE A 291 -12.84 -21.50 -10.74
N THR A 292 -11.55 -21.84 -10.81
CA THR A 292 -11.09 -23.03 -11.54
C THR A 292 -11.62 -24.33 -10.91
N PHE A 293 -11.64 -24.39 -9.59
CA PHE A 293 -12.18 -25.55 -8.87
C PHE A 293 -13.69 -25.71 -9.10
N LEU A 294 -14.47 -24.63 -9.00
CA LEU A 294 -15.92 -24.65 -9.25
C LEU A 294 -16.23 -25.04 -10.71
N THR A 295 -15.47 -24.52 -11.66
CA THR A 295 -15.56 -24.89 -13.08
C THR A 295 -15.27 -26.39 -13.27
N GLY A 296 -14.24 -26.89 -12.60
CA GLY A 296 -13.93 -28.32 -12.63
C GLY A 296 -15.04 -29.21 -12.07
N LEU A 297 -15.62 -28.83 -10.92
CA LEU A 297 -16.78 -29.56 -10.37
C LEU A 297 -17.99 -29.53 -11.31
N TYR A 298 -18.23 -28.40 -11.97
CA TYR A 298 -19.32 -28.28 -12.94
C TYR A 298 -19.14 -29.23 -14.13
N PHE A 299 -17.95 -29.29 -14.73
CA PHE A 299 -17.67 -30.23 -15.82
C PHE A 299 -17.83 -31.69 -15.38
N ARG A 300 -17.33 -32.03 -14.20
CA ARG A 300 -17.52 -33.35 -13.62
C ARG A 300 -19.00 -33.70 -13.44
N PHE A 301 -19.80 -32.80 -12.92
CA PHE A 301 -21.23 -32.96 -12.75
C PHE A 301 -21.92 -33.24 -14.10
N LEU A 302 -21.56 -32.50 -15.15
CA LEU A 302 -22.09 -32.75 -16.52
C LEU A 302 -21.73 -34.12 -17.04
N GLU A 303 -20.49 -34.55 -16.80
CA GLU A 303 -20.02 -35.88 -17.23
C GLU A 303 -20.73 -37.00 -16.47
N GLU A 304 -20.85 -36.91 -15.15
CA GLU A 304 -21.58 -37.85 -14.31
C GLU A 304 -23.05 -37.95 -14.73
N ASN A 305 -23.73 -36.86 -15.01
CA ASN A 305 -25.11 -36.84 -15.52
C ASN A 305 -25.23 -37.50 -16.90
N LYS A 306 -24.28 -37.24 -17.80
CA LYS A 306 -24.25 -37.86 -19.12
C LYS A 306 -24.12 -39.38 -19.01
N ILE A 307 -23.24 -39.89 -18.16
CA ILE A 307 -23.03 -41.31 -17.91
C ILE A 307 -24.29 -41.92 -17.28
N ALA A 308 -24.90 -41.27 -16.31
CA ALA A 308 -26.13 -41.71 -15.68
C ALA A 308 -27.28 -41.84 -16.70
N LEU A 309 -27.45 -40.88 -17.60
CA LEU A 309 -28.45 -40.89 -18.65
C LEU A 309 -28.21 -42.05 -19.63
N GLN A 310 -26.95 -42.27 -20.04
CA GLN A 310 -26.58 -43.40 -20.90
C GLN A 310 -26.88 -44.75 -20.26
N ASN A 311 -26.63 -44.88 -18.95
CA ASN A 311 -26.91 -46.11 -18.22
C ASN A 311 -28.42 -46.36 -18.13
N LEU A 312 -29.25 -45.34 -17.84
CA LEU A 312 -30.70 -45.46 -17.87
C LEU A 312 -31.24 -45.88 -19.24
N GLN A 313 -30.69 -45.33 -20.33
CA GLN A 313 -31.06 -45.71 -21.68
C GLN A 313 -30.71 -47.17 -21.99
N LYS A 314 -29.54 -47.66 -21.53
CA LYS A 314 -29.13 -49.06 -21.67
C LYS A 314 -30.05 -50.01 -20.91
N GLU A 315 -30.40 -49.67 -19.65
CA GLU A 315 -31.34 -50.45 -18.85
C GLU A 315 -32.71 -50.51 -19.47
N ALA A 316 -33.25 -49.39 -19.96
CA ALA A 316 -34.55 -49.34 -20.64
C ALA A 316 -34.55 -50.23 -21.91
N LYS A 317 -33.42 -50.24 -22.68
CA LYS A 317 -33.28 -51.09 -23.85
C LYS A 317 -33.25 -52.58 -23.47
N LEU A 318 -32.51 -52.96 -22.44
CA LEU A 318 -32.45 -54.33 -21.94
C LEU A 318 -33.80 -54.83 -21.41
N LEU A 319 -34.57 -53.99 -20.73
CA LEU A 319 -35.92 -54.33 -20.29
C LEU A 319 -36.85 -54.59 -21.45
N LYS A 320 -36.80 -53.75 -22.48
CA LYS A 320 -37.57 -53.90 -23.71
C LYS A 320 -37.23 -55.21 -24.47
N GLU A 321 -35.95 -55.56 -24.55
CA GLU A 321 -35.47 -56.79 -25.13
C GLU A 321 -35.95 -58.01 -24.32
N ARG A 322 -35.95 -57.97 -22.99
CA ARG A 322 -36.48 -59.04 -22.12
C ARG A 322 -37.97 -59.19 -22.26
N GLU A 323 -38.73 -58.12 -22.37
CA GLU A 323 -40.18 -58.19 -22.61
C GLU A 323 -40.50 -58.84 -23.96
N LEU A 324 -39.75 -58.43 -25.01
CA LEU A 324 -39.91 -59.06 -26.35
C LEU A 324 -39.58 -60.57 -26.34
N ALA A 325 -38.43 -60.95 -25.70
CA ALA A 325 -38.00 -62.33 -25.55
C ALA A 325 -39.05 -63.15 -24.76
N GLY A 326 -39.58 -62.58 -23.66
CA GLY A 326 -40.66 -63.22 -22.87
C GLY A 326 -41.95 -63.35 -23.65
N GLY A 327 -42.32 -62.37 -24.48
CA GLY A 327 -43.45 -62.48 -25.41
C GLY A 327 -43.30 -63.57 -26.43
N VAL A 328 -42.11 -63.68 -27.07
CA VAL A 328 -41.80 -64.75 -28.01
C VAL A 328 -41.82 -66.12 -27.33
N GLN A 329 -41.27 -66.26 -26.13
CA GLN A 329 -41.30 -67.51 -25.37
C GLN A 329 -42.72 -67.93 -25.05
N LYS A 330 -43.60 -67.00 -24.60
CA LYS A 330 -45.02 -67.35 -24.38
C LYS A 330 -45.77 -67.75 -25.65
N SER A 331 -45.43 -67.16 -26.80
CA SER A 331 -46.06 -67.55 -28.08
C SER A 331 -45.61 -68.90 -28.61
N LEU A 332 -44.33 -69.30 -28.30
CA LEU A 332 -43.76 -70.59 -28.71
C LEU A 332 -44.14 -71.77 -27.78
N PHE A 333 -44.41 -71.48 -26.52
CA PHE A 333 -44.85 -72.48 -25.52
C PHE A 333 -46.16 -72.06 -24.90
N PRO A 334 -47.31 -72.25 -25.58
CA PRO A 334 -48.59 -71.99 -24.94
C PRO A 334 -48.80 -72.96 -23.77
N ASP A 335 -49.34 -72.41 -22.65
CA ASP A 335 -49.61 -73.19 -21.45
C ASP A 335 -50.47 -74.42 -21.82
N ILE A 336 -49.86 -75.60 -21.69
CA ILE A 336 -50.56 -76.88 -21.73
C ILE A 336 -51.15 -77.15 -20.34
N SER A 337 -52.13 -76.33 -19.94
CA SER A 337 -52.98 -76.59 -18.77
C SER A 337 -54.44 -76.51 -19.24
N ALA A 338 -54.94 -77.61 -19.76
CA ALA A 338 -56.32 -77.92 -19.84
C ALA A 338 -56.54 -79.31 -19.22
#